data_a7f2937741b9319421310ec34a796a32
#
_entry.id   a7f2937741b9319421310ec34a796a32
#
_cell.length_a   1.000
_cell.length_b   1.000
_cell.length_c   1.000
_cell.angle_alpha   90.00
_cell.angle_beta   90.00
_cell.angle_gamma   90.00
#
_symmetry.space_group_name_H-M   'P 1'
#
loop_
_entity.id
_entity.type
_entity.pdbx_description
1 polymer ?
#
loop_
_entity_poly.entity_id
_entity_poly.type
_entity_poly.pdbx_seq_one_letter_code
_entity_poly.pdbx_strand_id
1 'polypeptide(L)'
;MKIPAKTPEEHKYTSTGIKFWRHPEQMNNYKEGNPNTVISTHISPEGACNLTCAYCSVTYRDTHSRIEMDVIKDYVTKLKTRGLKAVILTGGGEPTSYKHINELIRWLKEQDLSVALITNGTLTRRINPDIWNMLEWVRVSINVFPHWEVKINLPTEHFNGKTVVGSSFCYDEDYDIETMRMVSKIATKIKAKYIRLLPNCLLPQEELLKRHELVEKLIKELDDPRYFHQFKIHGAPASEVCHQSYFRPYLSEEIHWETGEPGSVFPCDSVVLNDQNTKFMQKYSLCAPGDILDYMDKKIPQRFSIAEQCTGCVFTDNVNMLKGFIEDKVSRFDEFNSPLMHEEFV
;
A
#
# COMPACT_ATOMS: atom_id res chain seq x y z
N MET A 1 -21.75 14.58 -0.89
CA MET A 1 -21.76 13.42 -1.81
C MET A 1 -21.78 12.14 -0.98
N LYS A 2 -22.57 11.13 -1.39
CA LYS A 2 -22.53 9.81 -0.73
C LYS A 2 -21.34 9.04 -1.30
N ILE A 3 -20.45 8.56 -0.43
CA ILE A 3 -19.32 7.71 -0.84
C ILE A 3 -19.89 6.44 -1.48
N PRO A 4 -19.54 6.10 -2.72
CA PRO A 4 -20.03 4.88 -3.34
C PRO A 4 -19.51 3.64 -2.63
N ALA A 5 -20.28 2.56 -2.66
CA ALA A 5 -19.81 1.27 -2.19
C ALA A 5 -18.61 0.79 -3.03
N LYS A 6 -17.67 0.13 -2.39
CA LYS A 6 -16.52 -0.45 -3.09
C LYS A 6 -16.96 -1.53 -4.08
N THR A 7 -16.35 -1.52 -5.26
CA THR A 7 -16.64 -2.51 -6.30
C THR A 7 -16.02 -3.88 -5.96
N PRO A 8 -16.52 -4.99 -6.54
CA PRO A 8 -15.88 -6.30 -6.41
C PRO A 8 -14.40 -6.30 -6.82
N GLU A 9 -14.04 -5.55 -7.86
CA GLU A 9 -12.67 -5.40 -8.34
C GLU A 9 -11.81 -4.64 -7.33
N GLU A 10 -12.34 -3.60 -6.67
CA GLU A 10 -11.64 -2.92 -5.60
C GLU A 10 -11.34 -3.87 -4.43
N HIS A 11 -12.33 -4.67 -4.03
CA HIS A 11 -12.12 -5.68 -2.98
C HIS A 11 -11.10 -6.75 -3.39
N LYS A 12 -11.11 -7.16 -4.64
CA LYS A 12 -10.22 -8.18 -5.18
C LYS A 12 -8.76 -7.72 -5.25
N TYR A 13 -8.51 -6.51 -5.71
CA TYR A 13 -7.17 -6.04 -6.10
C TYR A 13 -6.55 -5.01 -5.18
N THR A 14 -7.24 -4.57 -4.15
CA THR A 14 -6.70 -3.59 -3.20
C THR A 14 -6.85 -4.03 -1.75
N SER A 15 -6.15 -3.32 -0.85
CA SER A 15 -6.21 -3.55 0.60
C SER A 15 -7.49 -2.94 1.16
N THR A 16 -8.59 -3.68 1.14
CA THR A 16 -9.89 -3.26 1.69
C THR A 16 -10.21 -3.98 2.99
N GLY A 17 -11.02 -3.36 3.84
CA GLY A 17 -11.41 -3.90 5.15
C GLY A 17 -12.04 -5.30 5.11
N ILE A 18 -12.65 -5.67 3.97
CA ILE A 18 -13.23 -7.02 3.78
C ILE A 18 -12.19 -8.14 3.96
N LYS A 19 -10.93 -7.89 3.58
CA LYS A 19 -9.86 -8.89 3.67
C LYS A 19 -9.49 -9.25 5.11
N PHE A 20 -9.69 -8.36 6.07
CA PHE A 20 -9.47 -8.68 7.48
C PHE A 20 -10.31 -9.87 7.94
N TRP A 21 -11.56 -9.99 7.45
CA TRP A 21 -12.47 -11.09 7.79
C TRP A 21 -12.01 -12.46 7.29
N ARG A 22 -10.98 -12.51 6.43
CA ARG A 22 -10.31 -13.74 6.00
C ARG A 22 -9.21 -14.21 6.95
N HIS A 23 -8.98 -13.44 8.03
CA HIS A 23 -7.95 -13.70 9.03
C HIS A 23 -8.54 -13.76 10.45
N PRO A 24 -9.48 -14.69 10.72
CA PRO A 24 -10.19 -14.76 12.00
C PRO A 24 -9.25 -14.96 13.19
N GLU A 25 -8.16 -15.70 13.01
CA GLU A 25 -7.16 -15.89 14.05
C GLU A 25 -6.53 -14.57 14.48
N GLN A 26 -6.00 -13.78 13.53
CA GLN A 26 -5.36 -12.49 13.80
C GLN A 26 -6.38 -11.48 14.37
N MET A 27 -7.61 -11.50 13.87
CA MET A 27 -8.68 -10.63 14.35
C MET A 27 -9.04 -10.95 15.81
N ASN A 28 -9.22 -12.22 16.15
CA ASN A 28 -9.53 -12.66 17.51
C ASN A 28 -8.34 -12.42 18.46
N ASN A 29 -7.13 -12.75 18.04
CA ASN A 29 -5.91 -12.45 18.79
C ASN A 29 -5.86 -10.97 19.17
N TYR A 30 -6.14 -10.08 18.22
CA TYR A 30 -6.15 -8.64 18.47
C TYR A 30 -7.18 -8.24 19.54
N LYS A 31 -8.38 -8.77 19.46
CA LYS A 31 -9.47 -8.51 20.41
C LYS A 31 -9.15 -9.01 21.82
N GLU A 32 -8.50 -10.18 21.91
CA GLU A 32 -8.10 -10.82 23.16
C GLU A 32 -6.82 -10.25 23.77
N GLY A 33 -6.12 -9.35 23.05
CA GLY A 33 -4.87 -8.77 23.50
C GLY A 33 -3.64 -9.64 23.27
N ASN A 34 -3.78 -10.68 22.44
CA ASN A 34 -2.65 -11.49 21.98
C ASN A 34 -1.89 -10.73 20.87
N PRO A 35 -0.55 -10.62 20.91
CA PRO A 35 0.23 -9.84 19.94
C PRO A 35 0.36 -10.48 18.54
N ASN A 36 -0.12 -11.70 18.33
CA ASN A 36 -0.03 -12.40 17.03
C ASN A 36 -1.12 -11.92 16.06
N THR A 37 -0.99 -10.68 15.60
CA THR A 37 -2.03 -9.96 14.87
C THR A 37 -1.62 -9.55 13.45
N VAL A 38 -0.32 -9.60 13.13
CA VAL A 38 0.19 -9.10 11.85
C VAL A 38 -0.26 -10.00 10.70
N ILE A 39 -0.77 -9.39 9.64
CA ILE A 39 -1.14 -10.08 8.40
C ILE A 39 -0.17 -9.69 7.28
N SER A 40 0.02 -8.39 7.06
CA SER A 40 0.92 -7.89 6.01
C SER A 40 1.79 -6.74 6.50
N THR A 41 2.83 -6.43 5.74
CA THR A 41 3.59 -5.19 5.93
C THR A 41 3.93 -4.59 4.57
N HIS A 42 3.98 -3.27 4.51
CA HIS A 42 4.56 -2.55 3.39
C HIS A 42 6.00 -2.19 3.74
N ILE A 43 6.90 -2.31 2.78
CA ILE A 43 8.31 -1.94 2.96
C ILE A 43 8.73 -1.02 1.81
N SER A 44 9.23 0.15 2.16
CA SER A 44 9.96 1.05 1.26
C SER A 44 11.45 0.90 1.55
N PRO A 45 12.22 0.18 0.72
CA PRO A 45 13.61 -0.12 1.03
C PRO A 45 14.57 1.06 0.80
N GLU A 46 14.17 2.05 -0.03
CA GLU A 46 14.98 3.23 -0.31
C GLU A 46 14.17 4.42 -0.81
N GLY A 47 14.72 5.63 -0.61
CA GLY A 47 14.16 6.90 -1.08
C GLY A 47 14.54 7.27 -2.52
N ALA A 48 15.53 6.60 -3.12
CA ALA A 48 15.96 6.87 -4.48
C ALA A 48 14.85 6.54 -5.48
N CYS A 49 14.60 7.48 -6.40
CA CYS A 49 13.65 7.29 -7.50
C CYS A 49 14.23 7.97 -8.76
N ASN A 50 14.08 7.33 -9.90
CA ASN A 50 14.48 7.90 -11.17
C ASN A 50 13.44 8.84 -11.80
N LEU A 51 12.35 9.13 -11.09
CA LEU A 51 11.27 10.01 -11.51
C LEU A 51 10.96 11.07 -10.44
N THR A 52 10.42 12.21 -10.87
CA THR A 52 10.02 13.35 -10.03
C THR A 52 8.58 13.74 -10.31
N CYS A 53 7.63 12.85 -9.96
CA CYS A 53 6.20 13.06 -10.21
C CYS A 53 5.65 14.22 -9.38
N ALA A 54 4.92 15.14 -10.00
CA ALA A 54 4.32 16.31 -9.33
C ALA A 54 3.29 15.90 -8.24
N TYR A 55 2.59 14.80 -8.45
CA TYR A 55 1.61 14.21 -7.52
C TYR A 55 2.22 13.23 -6.52
N CYS A 56 3.55 13.16 -6.43
CA CYS A 56 4.21 12.25 -5.48
C CYS A 56 3.92 12.68 -4.03
N SER A 57 3.36 11.78 -3.23
CA SER A 57 3.03 12.07 -1.84
C SER A 57 4.25 12.20 -0.92
N VAL A 58 5.44 11.85 -1.41
CA VAL A 58 6.70 11.83 -0.66
C VAL A 58 7.80 12.66 -1.34
N THR A 59 7.45 13.82 -1.87
CA THR A 59 8.41 14.72 -2.56
C THR A 59 9.53 15.21 -1.65
N TYR A 60 9.30 15.25 -0.35
CA TYR A 60 10.25 15.69 0.68
C TYR A 60 11.22 14.58 1.14
N ARG A 61 11.06 13.33 0.70
CA ARG A 61 11.91 12.20 1.12
C ARG A 61 13.40 12.45 0.89
N ASP A 62 14.22 11.88 1.72
CA ASP A 62 15.66 11.81 1.47
C ASP A 62 15.94 10.74 0.39
N THR A 63 16.36 11.20 -0.79
CA THR A 63 16.68 10.31 -1.92
C THR A 63 17.96 9.49 -1.73
N HIS A 64 18.75 9.78 -0.70
CA HIS A 64 19.94 9.01 -0.35
C HIS A 64 19.67 7.99 0.75
N SER A 65 18.53 8.08 1.44
CA SER A 65 18.16 7.16 2.50
C SER A 65 17.88 5.77 1.93
N ARG A 66 18.42 4.76 2.60
CA ARG A 66 18.30 3.35 2.24
C ARG A 66 18.38 2.50 3.49
N ILE A 67 17.47 1.54 3.62
CA ILE A 67 17.50 0.56 4.69
C ILE A 67 18.48 -0.56 4.32
N GLU A 68 19.40 -0.90 5.21
CA GLU A 68 20.29 -2.02 5.00
C GLU A 68 19.51 -3.35 5.03
N MET A 69 19.96 -4.31 4.23
CA MET A 69 19.27 -5.59 4.04
C MET A 69 19.02 -6.33 5.35
N ASP A 70 19.99 -6.30 6.28
CA ASP A 70 19.91 -7.00 7.56
C ASP A 70 18.88 -6.36 8.49
N VAL A 71 18.67 -5.05 8.42
CA VAL A 71 17.60 -4.34 9.15
C VAL A 71 16.24 -4.79 8.65
N ILE A 72 16.06 -4.91 7.34
CA ILE A 72 14.80 -5.43 6.75
C ILE A 72 14.58 -6.88 7.17
N LYS A 73 15.62 -7.72 7.13
CA LYS A 73 15.55 -9.13 7.55
C LYS A 73 15.17 -9.28 9.01
N ASP A 74 15.78 -8.50 9.90
CA ASP A 74 15.45 -8.50 11.33
C ASP A 74 13.99 -8.09 11.58
N TYR A 75 13.56 -6.97 10.98
CA TYR A 75 12.18 -6.50 11.06
C TYR A 75 11.16 -7.55 10.60
N VAL A 76 11.37 -8.15 9.44
CA VAL A 76 10.49 -9.19 8.89
C VAL A 76 10.49 -10.44 9.76
N THR A 77 11.66 -10.88 10.24
CA THR A 77 11.78 -12.04 11.13
C THR A 77 11.01 -11.84 12.43
N LYS A 78 11.09 -10.65 13.02
CA LYS A 78 10.32 -10.26 14.20
C LYS A 78 8.81 -10.28 13.91
N LEU A 79 8.36 -9.68 12.81
CA LEU A 79 6.94 -9.68 12.44
C LEU A 79 6.41 -11.09 12.13
N LYS A 80 7.23 -12.00 11.62
CA LYS A 80 6.84 -13.41 11.44
C LYS A 80 6.45 -14.06 12.77
N THR A 81 7.11 -13.74 13.87
CA THR A 81 6.71 -14.21 15.20
C THR A 81 5.37 -13.65 15.66
N ARG A 82 4.83 -12.64 14.96
CA ARG A 82 3.53 -12.01 15.20
C ARG A 82 2.51 -12.32 14.13
N GLY A 83 2.78 -13.28 13.25
CA GLY A 83 1.80 -13.81 12.29
C GLY A 83 1.91 -13.29 10.86
N LEU A 84 2.96 -12.52 10.50
CA LEU A 84 3.16 -11.96 9.16
C LEU A 84 3.04 -13.03 8.06
N LYS A 85 2.22 -12.75 7.04
CA LYS A 85 1.94 -13.62 5.89
C LYS A 85 2.39 -13.01 4.56
N ALA A 86 2.40 -11.67 4.46
CA ALA A 86 2.67 -10.99 3.18
C ALA A 86 3.50 -9.72 3.31
N VAL A 87 4.31 -9.46 2.28
CA VAL A 87 5.11 -8.23 2.14
C VAL A 87 4.80 -7.55 0.81
N ILE A 88 4.49 -6.25 0.86
CA ILE A 88 4.40 -5.41 -0.33
C ILE A 88 5.66 -4.55 -0.38
N LEU A 89 6.50 -4.79 -1.39
CA LEU A 89 7.61 -3.91 -1.69
C LEU A 89 7.08 -2.71 -2.48
N THR A 90 7.23 -1.55 -1.91
CA THR A 90 6.75 -0.28 -2.45
C THR A 90 7.81 0.79 -2.21
N GLY A 91 7.47 2.06 -2.27
CA GLY A 91 8.50 3.03 -1.96
C GLY A 91 8.02 4.41 -1.60
N GLY A 92 8.88 5.09 -0.83
CA GLY A 92 9.15 6.49 -0.93
C GLY A 92 9.86 6.76 -2.27
N GLY A 93 10.87 5.93 -2.63
CA GLY A 93 11.50 5.87 -3.95
C GLY A 93 10.92 4.81 -4.90
N GLU A 94 11.74 4.36 -5.83
CA GLU A 94 11.40 3.27 -6.76
C GLU A 94 12.03 1.95 -6.25
N PRO A 95 11.25 0.95 -5.84
CA PRO A 95 11.79 -0.27 -5.23
C PRO A 95 12.77 -1.03 -6.12
N THR A 96 12.58 -0.96 -7.45
CA THR A 96 13.49 -1.63 -8.40
C THR A 96 14.85 -0.95 -8.53
N SER A 97 15.05 0.23 -7.90
CA SER A 97 16.37 0.85 -7.78
C SER A 97 17.18 0.27 -6.62
N TYR A 98 16.56 -0.34 -5.64
CA TYR A 98 17.22 -0.95 -4.48
C TYR A 98 18.22 -2.02 -4.91
N LYS A 99 19.49 -1.84 -4.52
CA LYS A 99 20.60 -2.70 -4.97
C LYS A 99 20.40 -4.20 -4.67
N HIS A 100 19.69 -4.51 -3.59
CA HIS A 100 19.44 -5.88 -3.13
C HIS A 100 18.03 -6.41 -3.45
N ILE A 101 17.28 -5.77 -4.36
CA ILE A 101 15.87 -6.12 -4.61
C ILE A 101 15.67 -7.61 -4.95
N ASN A 102 16.53 -8.18 -5.80
CA ASN A 102 16.44 -9.59 -6.20
C ASN A 102 16.72 -10.53 -5.02
N GLU A 103 17.74 -10.23 -4.23
CA GLU A 103 18.09 -10.99 -3.03
C GLU A 103 16.97 -10.91 -1.98
N LEU A 104 16.43 -9.72 -1.75
CA LEU A 104 15.34 -9.48 -0.81
C LEU A 104 14.10 -10.30 -1.18
N ILE A 105 13.68 -10.29 -2.45
CA ILE A 105 12.50 -11.05 -2.89
C ILE A 105 12.74 -12.56 -2.70
N ARG A 106 13.90 -13.08 -3.06
CA ARG A 106 14.23 -14.50 -2.86
C ARG A 106 14.17 -14.86 -1.37
N TRP A 107 14.84 -14.08 -0.53
CA TRP A 107 14.85 -14.31 0.90
C TRP A 107 13.44 -14.27 1.51
N LEU A 108 12.60 -13.32 1.12
CA LEU A 108 11.20 -13.25 1.57
C LEU A 108 10.42 -14.52 1.17
N LYS A 109 10.64 -15.05 -0.03
CA LYS A 109 10.02 -16.29 -0.48
C LYS A 109 10.54 -17.52 0.28
N GLU A 110 11.83 -17.56 0.63
CA GLU A 110 12.42 -18.58 1.51
C GLU A 110 11.84 -18.55 2.92
N GLN A 111 11.27 -17.39 3.32
CA GLN A 111 10.53 -17.26 4.57
C GLN A 111 9.04 -17.68 4.46
N ASP A 112 8.60 -18.31 3.38
CA ASP A 112 7.21 -18.68 3.10
C ASP A 112 6.23 -17.47 3.09
N LEU A 113 6.72 -16.30 2.72
CA LEU A 113 5.91 -15.09 2.63
C LEU A 113 5.37 -14.88 1.22
N SER A 114 4.14 -14.41 1.11
CA SER A 114 3.59 -13.85 -0.11
C SER A 114 4.24 -12.49 -0.39
N VAL A 115 4.75 -12.28 -1.60
CA VAL A 115 5.48 -11.06 -1.96
C VAL A 115 4.83 -10.37 -3.15
N ALA A 116 4.66 -9.05 -3.02
CA ALA A 116 4.15 -8.22 -4.09
C ALA A 116 5.05 -6.99 -4.33
N LEU A 117 4.97 -6.43 -5.53
CA LEU A 117 5.78 -5.30 -5.95
C LEU A 117 4.92 -4.20 -6.56
N ILE A 118 5.13 -2.96 -6.10
CA ILE A 118 4.60 -1.74 -6.74
C ILE A 118 5.79 -0.99 -7.33
N THR A 119 5.77 -0.72 -8.64
CA THR A 119 6.89 -0.11 -9.36
C THR A 119 6.40 0.89 -10.40
N ASN A 120 7.21 1.86 -10.75
CA ASN A 120 6.96 2.74 -11.89
C ASN A 120 7.22 2.06 -13.27
N GLY A 121 7.74 0.84 -13.26
CA GLY A 121 7.94 0.02 -14.47
C GLY A 121 9.09 0.44 -15.39
N THR A 122 9.94 1.37 -14.98
CA THR A 122 11.01 1.91 -15.85
C THR A 122 12.36 1.21 -15.68
N LEU A 123 12.61 0.65 -14.49
CA LEU A 123 13.87 -0.02 -14.15
C LEU A 123 13.76 -1.54 -14.05
N THR A 124 12.73 -2.12 -14.68
CA THR A 124 12.43 -3.56 -14.63
C THR A 124 13.55 -4.48 -15.07
N ARG A 125 14.50 -3.97 -15.86
CA ARG A 125 15.73 -4.69 -16.25
C ARG A 125 16.63 -5.08 -15.08
N ARG A 126 16.47 -4.43 -13.91
CA ARG A 126 17.21 -4.76 -12.69
C ARG A 126 16.65 -5.99 -11.97
N ILE A 127 15.46 -6.42 -12.35
CA ILE A 127 14.82 -7.62 -11.80
C ILE A 127 15.21 -8.82 -12.64
N ASN A 128 15.76 -9.84 -12.00
CA ASN A 128 16.11 -11.08 -12.67
C ASN A 128 14.86 -11.81 -13.21
N PRO A 129 14.92 -12.50 -14.34
CA PRO A 129 13.77 -13.15 -14.98
C PRO A 129 12.99 -14.11 -14.06
N ASP A 130 13.68 -14.85 -13.20
CA ASP A 130 13.10 -15.83 -12.28
C ASP A 130 12.27 -15.15 -11.16
N ILE A 131 12.66 -13.96 -10.74
CA ILE A 131 12.01 -13.20 -9.66
C ILE A 131 10.56 -12.87 -9.99
N TRP A 132 10.26 -12.58 -11.26
CA TRP A 132 8.91 -12.22 -11.67
C TRP A 132 7.87 -13.31 -11.33
N ASN A 133 8.29 -14.56 -11.33
CA ASN A 133 7.43 -15.70 -11.01
C ASN A 133 7.35 -16.02 -9.50
N MET A 134 8.14 -15.33 -8.69
CA MET A 134 8.09 -15.44 -7.23
C MET A 134 7.07 -14.48 -6.62
N LEU A 135 6.63 -13.48 -7.38
CA LEU A 135 5.67 -12.47 -6.93
C LEU A 135 4.22 -12.96 -7.10
N GLU A 136 3.38 -12.71 -6.11
CA GLU A 136 1.94 -12.95 -6.20
C GLU A 136 1.28 -11.96 -7.17
N TRP A 137 1.70 -10.69 -7.06
CA TRP A 137 1.27 -9.68 -8.01
C TRP A 137 2.29 -8.56 -8.17
N VAL A 138 2.21 -7.90 -9.31
CA VAL A 138 2.96 -6.69 -9.63
C VAL A 138 1.97 -5.61 -10.05
N ARG A 139 2.09 -4.42 -9.46
CA ARG A 139 1.31 -3.26 -9.90
C ARG A 139 2.24 -2.20 -10.47
N VAL A 140 2.04 -1.90 -11.75
CA VAL A 140 2.81 -0.88 -12.46
C VAL A 140 2.09 0.45 -12.36
N SER A 141 2.76 1.44 -11.79
CA SER A 141 2.29 2.82 -11.76
C SER A 141 2.55 3.46 -13.13
N ILE A 142 1.55 3.42 -14.01
CA ILE A 142 1.66 3.99 -15.35
C ILE A 142 1.44 5.51 -15.39
N ASN A 143 1.59 6.14 -14.26
CA ASN A 143 1.40 7.57 -14.00
C ASN A 143 2.36 8.48 -14.78
N VAL A 144 3.47 7.94 -15.26
CA VAL A 144 4.47 8.69 -16.05
C VAL A 144 3.95 9.14 -17.41
N PHE A 145 2.92 8.49 -17.90
CA PHE A 145 2.15 8.94 -19.04
C PHE A 145 1.03 9.89 -18.56
N PRO A 146 0.78 11.03 -19.18
CA PRO A 146 1.37 11.55 -20.42
C PRO A 146 2.58 12.47 -20.24
N HIS A 147 3.06 12.70 -19.02
CA HIS A 147 4.02 13.76 -18.70
C HIS A 147 5.44 13.51 -19.19
N TRP A 148 5.82 12.25 -19.46
CA TRP A 148 7.19 11.91 -19.85
C TRP A 148 7.24 10.84 -20.94
N GLU A 149 8.18 11.00 -21.84
CA GLU A 149 8.56 9.98 -22.86
C GLU A 149 9.25 8.76 -22.22
N VAL A 150 8.77 8.31 -21.06
CA VAL A 150 9.40 7.20 -20.34
C VAL A 150 8.78 5.88 -20.81
N LYS A 151 9.61 4.96 -21.24
CA LYS A 151 9.17 3.63 -21.66
C LYS A 151 8.92 2.75 -20.43
N ILE A 152 7.66 2.51 -20.13
CA ILE A 152 7.27 1.42 -19.24
C ILE A 152 7.54 0.11 -19.99
N ASN A 153 8.38 -0.72 -19.42
CA ASN A 153 8.76 -1.99 -20.02
C ASN A 153 8.71 -3.11 -18.97
N LEU A 154 7.58 -3.83 -18.94
CA LEU A 154 7.45 -5.02 -18.11
C LEU A 154 7.78 -6.25 -18.97
N PRO A 155 8.73 -7.11 -18.59
CA PRO A 155 9.14 -8.26 -19.36
C PRO A 155 8.11 -9.40 -19.23
N THR A 156 6.95 -9.20 -19.87
CA THR A 156 5.78 -10.09 -19.74
C THR A 156 6.02 -11.51 -20.31
N GLU A 157 7.09 -11.71 -21.06
CA GLU A 157 7.58 -13.00 -21.52
C GLU A 157 8.14 -13.89 -20.42
N HIS A 158 8.54 -13.31 -19.30
CA HIS A 158 9.07 -14.05 -18.15
C HIS A 158 7.98 -14.52 -17.18
N PHE A 159 6.74 -14.06 -17.34
CA PHE A 159 5.65 -14.44 -16.44
C PHE A 159 5.06 -15.79 -16.85
N ASN A 160 4.95 -16.71 -15.90
CA ASN A 160 4.39 -18.05 -16.07
C ASN A 160 2.84 -18.11 -15.96
N GLY A 161 2.18 -16.96 -15.86
CA GLY A 161 0.73 -16.84 -15.70
C GLY A 161 0.21 -16.91 -14.26
N LYS A 162 1.05 -17.16 -13.26
CA LYS A 162 0.66 -17.15 -11.84
C LYS A 162 0.65 -15.73 -11.27
N THR A 163 1.68 -14.94 -11.58
CA THR A 163 1.79 -13.55 -11.12
C THR A 163 0.71 -12.69 -11.77
N VAL A 164 -0.09 -12.03 -10.97
CA VAL A 164 -1.09 -11.08 -11.45
C VAL A 164 -0.45 -9.73 -11.73
N VAL A 165 -0.53 -9.27 -12.97
CA VAL A 165 -0.12 -7.91 -13.34
C VAL A 165 -1.31 -6.99 -13.26
N GLY A 166 -1.16 -5.89 -12.54
CA GLY A 166 -2.10 -4.78 -12.51
C GLY A 166 -1.45 -3.47 -12.88
N SER A 167 -2.23 -2.46 -13.15
CA SER A 167 -1.76 -1.10 -13.32
C SER A 167 -2.50 -0.13 -12.42
N SER A 168 -1.87 1.01 -12.14
CA SER A 168 -2.51 2.16 -11.50
C SER A 168 -2.20 3.43 -12.26
N PHE A 169 -3.17 4.32 -12.30
CA PHE A 169 -3.06 5.64 -12.88
C PHE A 169 -3.61 6.69 -11.91
N CYS A 170 -2.77 7.69 -11.61
CA CYS A 170 -3.15 8.83 -10.78
C CYS A 170 -3.65 9.94 -11.70
N TYR A 171 -4.89 10.37 -11.50
CA TYR A 171 -5.46 11.53 -12.21
C TYR A 171 -5.31 12.76 -11.32
N ASP A 172 -4.26 13.53 -11.59
CA ASP A 172 -3.91 14.75 -10.87
C ASP A 172 -4.38 16.03 -11.59
N GLU A 173 -4.82 15.91 -12.82
CA GLU A 173 -5.38 16.97 -13.66
C GLU A 173 -6.60 16.49 -14.47
N ASP A 174 -7.19 17.36 -15.28
CA ASP A 174 -8.36 17.05 -16.09
C ASP A 174 -7.92 16.34 -17.38
N TYR A 175 -7.92 15.01 -17.33
CA TYR A 175 -7.65 14.19 -18.50
C TYR A 175 -8.88 13.99 -19.37
N ASP A 176 -8.66 13.93 -20.67
CA ASP A 176 -9.67 13.59 -21.66
C ASP A 176 -9.80 12.08 -21.87
N ILE A 177 -10.80 11.68 -22.64
CA ILE A 177 -11.07 10.28 -22.96
C ILE A 177 -9.92 9.64 -23.76
N GLU A 178 -9.22 10.40 -24.60
CA GLU A 178 -8.12 9.88 -25.40
C GLU A 178 -6.91 9.55 -24.53
N THR A 179 -6.61 10.36 -23.53
CA THR A 179 -5.60 10.06 -22.52
C THR A 179 -5.92 8.74 -21.82
N MET A 180 -7.19 8.54 -21.43
CA MET A 180 -7.61 7.30 -20.78
C MET A 180 -7.53 6.10 -21.72
N ARG A 181 -7.85 6.25 -23.01
CA ARG A 181 -7.64 5.19 -24.02
C ARG A 181 -6.17 4.81 -24.18
N MET A 182 -5.26 5.79 -24.06
CA MET A 182 -3.83 5.50 -24.08
C MET A 182 -3.38 4.75 -22.82
N VAL A 183 -3.93 5.07 -21.65
CA VAL A 183 -3.75 4.28 -20.42
C VAL A 183 -4.16 2.82 -20.66
N SER A 184 -5.31 2.57 -21.29
CA SER A 184 -5.77 1.23 -21.67
C SER A 184 -4.78 0.51 -22.61
N LYS A 185 -4.21 1.21 -23.59
CA LYS A 185 -3.20 0.65 -24.51
C LYS A 185 -1.93 0.22 -23.78
N ILE A 186 -1.43 1.07 -22.86
CA ILE A 186 -0.25 0.75 -22.04
C ILE A 186 -0.55 -0.48 -21.16
N ALA A 187 -1.71 -0.48 -20.48
CA ALA A 187 -2.14 -1.59 -19.65
C ALA A 187 -2.23 -2.91 -20.45
N THR A 188 -2.72 -2.84 -21.69
CA THR A 188 -2.75 -4.01 -22.61
C THR A 188 -1.34 -4.49 -22.94
N LYS A 189 -0.41 -3.58 -23.24
CA LYS A 189 0.98 -3.93 -23.55
C LYS A 189 1.66 -4.68 -22.42
N ILE A 190 1.41 -4.29 -21.17
CA ILE A 190 1.96 -4.95 -19.98
C ILE A 190 1.10 -6.13 -19.49
N LYS A 191 0.07 -6.52 -20.24
CA LYS A 191 -0.88 -7.60 -19.92
C LYS A 191 -1.59 -7.40 -18.56
N ALA A 192 -1.86 -6.15 -18.19
CA ALA A 192 -2.54 -5.85 -16.94
C ALA A 192 -3.97 -6.42 -16.91
N LYS A 193 -4.32 -7.08 -15.81
CA LYS A 193 -5.65 -7.65 -15.54
C LYS A 193 -6.65 -6.59 -15.08
N TYR A 194 -6.14 -5.49 -14.52
CA TYR A 194 -6.95 -4.38 -14.03
C TYR A 194 -6.21 -3.05 -14.18
N ILE A 195 -6.98 -1.97 -14.19
CA ILE A 195 -6.49 -0.58 -14.21
C ILE A 195 -7.15 0.14 -13.05
N ARG A 196 -6.37 0.41 -12.00
CA ARG A 196 -6.83 1.16 -10.83
C ARG A 196 -6.68 2.65 -11.09
N LEU A 197 -7.76 3.40 -11.01
CA LEU A 197 -7.73 4.86 -11.00
C LEU A 197 -7.80 5.39 -9.56
N LEU A 198 -6.99 6.36 -9.25
CA LEU A 198 -6.97 7.05 -7.95
C LEU A 198 -6.63 8.53 -8.17
N PRO A 199 -7.18 9.44 -7.33
CA PRO A 199 -6.84 10.85 -7.43
C PRO A 199 -5.46 11.14 -6.84
N ASN A 200 -4.94 12.33 -7.13
CA ASN A 200 -3.87 12.91 -6.32
C ASN A 200 -4.42 13.17 -4.90
N CYS A 201 -4.07 12.29 -3.96
CA CYS A 201 -4.59 12.34 -2.58
C CYS A 201 -4.06 13.55 -1.77
N LEU A 202 -3.16 14.35 -2.31
CA LEU A 202 -2.68 15.60 -1.70
C LEU A 202 -3.62 16.78 -1.95
N LEU A 203 -4.59 16.62 -2.86
CA LEU A 203 -5.56 17.66 -3.15
C LEU A 203 -6.48 17.91 -1.95
N PRO A 204 -6.95 19.15 -1.75
CA PRO A 204 -7.98 19.45 -0.79
C PRO A 204 -9.25 18.62 -1.03
N GLN A 205 -9.99 18.31 0.04
CA GLN A 205 -11.19 17.45 -0.02
C GLN A 205 -12.18 17.85 -1.11
N GLU A 206 -12.42 19.13 -1.31
CA GLU A 206 -13.33 19.63 -2.34
C GLU A 206 -12.84 19.30 -3.75
N GLU A 207 -11.54 19.46 -4.01
CA GLU A 207 -10.94 19.11 -5.29
C GLU A 207 -10.92 17.60 -5.51
N LEU A 208 -10.66 16.81 -4.47
CA LEU A 208 -10.78 15.35 -4.54
C LEU A 208 -12.17 14.93 -5.00
N LEU A 209 -13.22 15.52 -4.46
CA LEU A 209 -14.60 15.22 -4.83
C LEU A 209 -14.89 15.53 -6.30
N LYS A 210 -14.42 16.69 -6.80
CA LYS A 210 -14.55 17.07 -8.22
C LYS A 210 -13.82 16.07 -9.13
N ARG A 211 -12.61 15.67 -8.76
CA ARG A 211 -11.83 14.66 -9.50
C ARG A 211 -12.53 13.31 -9.54
N HIS A 212 -13.11 12.89 -8.44
CA HIS A 212 -13.90 11.66 -8.39
C HIS A 212 -15.09 11.69 -9.35
N GLU A 213 -15.83 12.82 -9.42
CA GLU A 213 -16.95 12.98 -10.35
C GLU A 213 -16.52 12.93 -11.81
N LEU A 214 -15.40 13.56 -12.15
CA LEU A 214 -14.84 13.53 -13.50
C LEU A 214 -14.50 12.10 -13.91
N VAL A 215 -13.77 11.37 -13.07
CA VAL A 215 -13.31 10.01 -13.36
C VAL A 215 -14.48 9.03 -13.49
N GLU A 216 -15.52 9.16 -12.69
CA GLU A 216 -16.73 8.35 -12.83
C GLU A 216 -17.40 8.52 -14.21
N LYS A 217 -17.39 9.74 -14.76
CA LYS A 217 -17.90 9.99 -16.12
C LYS A 217 -17.00 9.32 -17.17
N LEU A 218 -15.67 9.47 -17.04
CA LEU A 218 -14.71 8.90 -17.98
C LEU A 218 -14.78 7.38 -17.98
N ILE A 219 -14.87 6.71 -16.82
CA ILE A 219 -14.99 5.27 -16.74
C ILE A 219 -16.25 4.76 -17.43
N LYS A 220 -17.38 5.44 -17.29
CA LYS A 220 -18.63 5.07 -17.97
C LYS A 220 -18.57 5.20 -19.49
N GLU A 221 -17.75 6.12 -19.99
CA GLU A 221 -17.54 6.33 -21.42
C GLU A 221 -16.51 5.36 -22.01
N LEU A 222 -15.54 4.91 -21.16
CA LEU A 222 -14.54 3.92 -21.53
C LEU A 222 -15.17 2.53 -21.55
N ASP A 223 -15.30 1.91 -22.66
CA ASP A 223 -15.76 0.52 -22.78
C ASP A 223 -14.60 -0.48 -22.50
N ASP A 224 -13.98 -0.34 -21.31
CA ASP A 224 -12.89 -1.20 -20.85
C ASP A 224 -13.19 -1.72 -19.44
N PRO A 225 -13.60 -2.99 -19.28
CA PRO A 225 -14.03 -3.55 -17.99
C PRO A 225 -12.89 -3.72 -16.97
N ARG A 226 -11.65 -3.46 -17.36
CA ARG A 226 -10.51 -3.53 -16.43
C ARG A 226 -10.44 -2.35 -15.48
N TYR A 227 -11.10 -1.23 -15.81
CA TYR A 227 -11.09 -0.06 -14.95
C TYR A 227 -11.89 -0.26 -13.68
N PHE A 228 -11.31 0.15 -12.58
CA PHE A 228 -12.06 0.47 -11.38
C PHE A 228 -11.54 1.73 -10.72
N HIS A 229 -12.43 2.47 -10.11
CA HIS A 229 -12.15 3.71 -9.42
C HIS A 229 -11.96 3.45 -7.94
N GLN A 230 -10.75 3.70 -7.42
CA GLN A 230 -10.51 3.68 -5.99
C GLN A 230 -10.85 5.04 -5.39
N PHE A 231 -11.99 5.08 -4.73
CA PHE A 231 -12.48 6.29 -4.08
C PHE A 231 -11.64 6.57 -2.82
N LYS A 232 -10.95 7.72 -2.80
CA LYS A 232 -10.12 8.16 -1.68
C LYS A 232 -10.69 9.45 -1.11
N ILE A 233 -11.05 9.41 0.17
CA ILE A 233 -11.54 10.56 0.93
C ILE A 233 -10.89 10.52 2.30
N HIS A 234 -10.45 11.68 2.79
CA HIS A 234 -9.95 11.83 4.14
C HIS A 234 -11.16 11.89 5.09
N GLY A 235 -11.43 10.79 5.77
CA GLY A 235 -12.50 10.71 6.75
C GLY A 235 -12.01 10.96 8.17
N ALA A 236 -12.94 11.28 9.07
CA ALA A 236 -12.70 11.30 10.50
C ALA A 236 -13.04 9.91 11.09
N PRO A 237 -12.06 9.13 11.55
CA PRO A 237 -12.34 7.83 12.14
C PRO A 237 -13.04 7.98 13.49
N ALA A 238 -13.94 7.04 13.79
CA ALA A 238 -14.67 7.00 15.06
C ALA A 238 -13.83 6.45 16.22
N SER A 239 -12.58 6.08 15.99
CA SER A 239 -11.66 5.54 16.98
C SER A 239 -10.56 6.54 17.31
N GLU A 240 -10.16 6.60 18.57
CA GLU A 240 -8.99 7.35 19.03
C GLU A 240 -7.68 6.59 18.76
N VAL A 241 -7.76 5.29 18.50
CA VAL A 241 -6.61 4.41 18.28
C VAL A 241 -6.60 3.89 16.85
N CYS A 242 -5.42 3.87 16.22
CA CYS A 242 -5.20 3.24 14.92
C CYS A 242 -5.10 1.72 15.08
N HIS A 243 -6.24 1.03 15.05
CA HIS A 243 -6.28 -0.43 15.14
C HIS A 243 -5.55 -1.11 13.97
N GLN A 244 -5.59 -0.53 12.78
CA GLN A 244 -4.99 -1.09 11.57
C GLN A 244 -3.47 -1.27 11.67
N SER A 245 -2.76 -0.41 12.42
CA SER A 245 -1.31 -0.47 12.58
C SER A 245 -0.79 -1.80 13.13
N TYR A 246 -1.64 -2.55 13.81
CA TYR A 246 -1.32 -3.87 14.38
C TYR A 246 -1.44 -5.03 13.38
N PHE A 247 -2.13 -4.82 12.28
CA PHE A 247 -2.31 -5.82 11.24
C PHE A 247 -1.39 -5.59 10.03
N ARG A 248 -1.02 -4.31 9.80
CA ARG A 248 -0.25 -3.92 8.63
C ARG A 248 0.65 -2.69 8.88
N PRO A 249 1.67 -2.81 9.70
CA PRO A 249 2.65 -1.74 9.89
C PRO A 249 3.39 -1.44 8.58
N TYR A 250 3.92 -0.23 8.45
CA TYR A 250 4.68 0.24 7.29
C TYR A 250 6.11 0.57 7.68
N LEU A 251 7.09 -0.10 7.08
CA LEU A 251 8.51 0.22 7.20
C LEU A 251 8.90 1.17 6.06
N SER A 252 9.26 2.39 6.39
CA SER A 252 9.76 3.40 5.46
C SER A 252 11.27 3.54 5.58
N GLU A 253 11.92 3.93 4.49
CA GLU A 253 13.34 4.27 4.41
C GLU A 253 13.71 5.55 5.18
N GLU A 254 12.71 6.28 5.63
CA GLU A 254 12.90 7.52 6.34
C GLU A 254 13.82 7.38 7.56
N ILE A 255 14.67 8.40 7.78
CA ILE A 255 15.58 8.43 8.94
C ILE A 255 14.77 8.44 10.22
N HIS A 256 15.04 7.49 11.10
CA HIS A 256 14.39 7.45 12.40
C HIS A 256 14.94 8.54 13.31
N TRP A 257 14.06 9.35 13.88
CA TRP A 257 14.44 10.58 14.58
C TRP A 257 15.26 10.37 15.87
N GLU A 258 15.12 9.24 16.55
CA GLU A 258 15.88 8.91 17.76
C GLU A 258 17.22 8.26 17.43
N THR A 259 17.26 7.37 16.46
CA THR A 259 18.48 6.60 16.14
C THR A 259 19.35 7.31 15.14
N GLY A 260 18.81 8.20 14.31
CA GLY A 260 19.51 8.83 13.18
C GLY A 260 19.79 7.88 12.01
N GLU A 261 19.29 6.65 12.07
CA GLU A 261 19.51 5.62 11.06
C GLU A 261 18.32 5.48 10.10
N PRO A 262 18.55 5.03 8.84
CA PRO A 262 17.46 4.71 7.92
C PRO A 262 16.57 3.59 8.44
N GLY A 263 15.28 3.83 8.39
CA GLY A 263 14.25 2.90 8.80
C GLY A 263 13.36 3.45 9.92
N SER A 264 12.14 3.79 9.59
CA SER A 264 11.09 4.17 10.57
C SER A 264 9.85 3.34 10.32
N VAL A 265 9.22 2.87 11.40
CA VAL A 265 7.94 2.15 11.30
C VAL A 265 6.80 3.13 11.52
N PHE A 266 5.83 3.11 10.62
CA PHE A 266 4.63 3.96 10.65
C PHE A 266 3.34 3.13 10.74
N PRO A 267 2.22 3.74 11.19
CA PRO A 267 0.95 3.04 11.33
C PRO A 267 0.33 2.60 10.00
N CYS A 268 0.69 3.26 8.90
CA CYS A 268 0.24 2.92 7.54
C CYS A 268 1.07 3.65 6.48
N ASP A 269 0.98 3.18 5.24
CA ASP A 269 1.60 3.76 4.05
C ASP A 269 1.00 5.12 3.61
N SER A 270 -0.15 5.49 4.17
CA SER A 270 -0.83 6.75 3.85
C SER A 270 -0.67 7.84 4.92
N VAL A 271 0.16 7.62 5.93
CA VAL A 271 0.42 8.63 6.97
C VAL A 271 0.98 9.93 6.39
N VAL A 272 1.75 9.83 5.32
CA VAL A 272 2.33 10.95 4.56
C VAL A 272 1.30 11.94 4.00
N LEU A 273 0.03 11.53 3.87
CA LEU A 273 -1.05 12.40 3.40
C LEU A 273 -1.53 13.38 4.48
N ASN A 274 -1.17 13.16 5.73
CA ASN A 274 -1.55 14.05 6.83
C ASN A 274 -0.60 15.24 7.00
N ASP A 275 0.67 15.07 6.62
CA ASP A 275 1.68 16.09 6.79
C ASP A 275 2.81 15.89 5.78
N GLN A 276 3.11 16.93 5.02
CA GLN A 276 4.20 16.97 4.03
C GLN A 276 5.50 17.53 4.64
N ASN A 277 5.55 17.72 5.95
CA ASN A 277 6.70 18.27 6.65
C ASN A 277 7.61 17.16 7.16
N THR A 278 8.94 17.36 7.09
CA THR A 278 9.95 16.45 7.66
C THR A 278 9.76 16.13 9.14
N LYS A 279 9.09 17.00 9.90
CA LYS A 279 8.72 16.76 11.30
C LYS A 279 7.62 15.72 11.50
N PHE A 280 6.98 15.25 10.43
CA PHE A 280 5.93 14.23 10.56
C PHE A 280 6.45 12.93 11.17
N MET A 281 7.70 12.62 10.96
CA MET A 281 8.35 11.42 11.48
C MET A 281 8.29 11.31 13.00
N GLN A 282 8.62 12.41 13.71
CA GLN A 282 8.54 12.46 15.18
C GLN A 282 7.11 12.23 15.67
N LYS A 283 6.13 12.71 14.89
CA LYS A 283 4.72 12.68 15.23
C LYS A 283 4.05 11.33 14.95
N TYR A 284 4.42 10.68 13.84
CA TYR A 284 3.75 9.48 13.36
C TYR A 284 4.59 8.21 13.47
N SER A 285 5.88 8.29 13.76
CA SER A 285 6.72 7.12 13.94
C SER A 285 6.29 6.31 15.17
N LEU A 286 6.12 5.02 14.96
CA LEU A 286 5.76 4.05 16.00
C LEU A 286 7.00 3.58 16.76
N CYS A 287 8.09 3.31 16.05
CA CYS A 287 9.37 2.81 16.58
C CYS A 287 10.43 2.71 15.48
N ALA A 288 11.66 2.48 15.86
CA ALA A 288 12.69 1.95 14.97
C ALA A 288 12.37 0.49 14.57
N PRO A 289 12.88 -0.01 13.41
CA PRO A 289 12.59 -1.38 12.95
C PRO A 289 12.97 -2.45 13.96
N GLY A 290 14.10 -2.24 14.68
CA GLY A 290 14.58 -3.15 15.73
C GLY A 290 13.63 -3.30 16.92
N ASP A 291 12.80 -2.30 17.19
CA ASP A 291 11.92 -2.22 18.37
C ASP A 291 10.46 -2.60 18.04
N ILE A 292 10.22 -3.19 16.87
CA ILE A 292 8.85 -3.48 16.42
C ILE A 292 8.08 -4.40 17.38
N LEU A 293 8.74 -5.35 18.03
CA LEU A 293 8.08 -6.22 18.99
C LEU A 293 7.61 -5.47 20.23
N ASP A 294 8.39 -4.51 20.72
CA ASP A 294 8.02 -3.67 21.87
C ASP A 294 6.77 -2.84 21.55
N TYR A 295 6.63 -2.40 20.29
CA TYR A 295 5.41 -1.75 19.84
C TYR A 295 4.23 -2.72 19.74
N MET A 296 4.44 -3.90 19.12
CA MET A 296 3.37 -4.90 18.94
C MET A 296 2.81 -5.42 20.27
N ASP A 297 3.63 -5.49 21.30
CA ASP A 297 3.25 -6.00 22.62
C ASP A 297 2.53 -4.94 23.50
N LYS A 298 2.38 -3.69 23.02
CA LYS A 298 1.63 -2.65 23.74
C LYS A 298 0.16 -2.97 23.87
N LYS A 299 -0.42 -2.64 25.02
CA LYS A 299 -1.87 -2.69 25.25
C LYS A 299 -2.59 -1.62 24.44
N ILE A 300 -3.87 -1.85 24.10
CA ILE A 300 -4.68 -0.95 23.26
C ILE A 300 -4.57 0.53 23.67
N PRO A 301 -4.68 0.93 24.94
CA PRO A 301 -4.57 2.34 25.33
C PRO A 301 -3.20 2.99 25.09
N GLN A 302 -2.16 2.20 24.87
CA GLN A 302 -0.79 2.66 24.66
C GLN A 302 -0.42 2.73 23.16
N ARG A 303 -1.39 2.51 22.28
CA ARG A 303 -1.21 2.46 20.84
C ARG A 303 -1.29 3.85 20.22
N PHE A 304 -0.89 3.93 18.96
CA PHE A 304 -0.88 5.16 18.20
C PHE A 304 -2.26 5.86 18.20
N SER A 305 -2.29 7.12 18.67
CA SER A 305 -3.52 7.92 18.73
C SER A 305 -3.79 8.63 17.41
N ILE A 306 -4.96 8.35 16.83
CA ILE A 306 -5.43 9.02 15.60
C ILE A 306 -5.86 10.46 15.90
N ALA A 307 -6.58 10.66 17.02
CA ALA A 307 -7.17 11.96 17.35
C ALA A 307 -6.13 13.08 17.51
N GLU A 308 -4.95 12.73 18.03
CA GLU A 308 -3.89 13.70 18.29
C GLU A 308 -2.96 13.90 17.09
N GLN A 309 -2.85 12.92 16.21
CA GLN A 309 -1.77 12.87 15.24
C GLN A 309 -2.26 12.86 13.78
N CYS A 310 -3.33 12.15 13.44
CA CYS A 310 -3.87 12.12 12.09
C CYS A 310 -4.98 13.15 11.92
N THR A 311 -4.82 14.07 10.97
CA THR A 311 -5.83 15.11 10.66
C THR A 311 -6.96 14.58 9.78
N GLY A 312 -6.72 13.46 9.09
CA GLY A 312 -7.68 12.76 8.27
C GLY A 312 -7.20 11.33 7.98
N CYS A 313 -8.09 10.44 7.59
CA CYS A 313 -7.76 9.04 7.38
C CYS A 313 -8.41 8.50 6.11
N VAL A 314 -7.62 8.04 5.16
CA VAL A 314 -8.10 7.36 3.95
C VAL A 314 -8.50 5.90 4.21
N PHE A 315 -8.22 5.37 5.42
CA PHE A 315 -8.60 4.04 5.88
C PHE A 315 -9.71 4.09 6.96
N THR A 316 -10.48 5.18 7.00
CA THR A 316 -11.56 5.37 7.98
C THR A 316 -12.48 4.15 8.09
N ASP A 317 -12.88 3.57 6.95
CA ASP A 317 -13.74 2.38 6.93
C ASP A 317 -13.09 1.18 7.65
N ASN A 318 -11.80 0.95 7.43
CA ASN A 318 -11.07 -0.14 8.06
C ASN A 318 -10.97 0.08 9.57
N VAL A 319 -10.63 1.31 10.00
CA VAL A 319 -10.49 1.64 11.42
C VAL A 319 -11.83 1.52 12.14
N ASN A 320 -12.91 2.01 11.55
CA ASN A 320 -14.25 1.93 12.12
C ASN A 320 -14.75 0.50 12.21
N MET A 321 -14.48 -0.32 11.19
CA MET A 321 -14.81 -1.74 11.18
C MET A 321 -14.08 -2.49 12.29
N LEU A 322 -12.75 -2.27 12.43
CA LEU A 322 -11.95 -2.91 13.47
C LEU A 322 -12.40 -2.48 14.87
N LYS A 323 -12.73 -1.19 15.08
CA LYS A 323 -13.34 -0.74 16.32
C LYS A 323 -14.65 -1.46 16.62
N GLY A 324 -15.55 -1.51 15.63
CA GLY A 324 -16.83 -2.21 15.77
C GLY A 324 -16.69 -3.69 16.11
N PHE A 325 -15.67 -4.35 15.55
CA PHE A 325 -15.35 -5.75 15.88
C PHE A 325 -14.88 -5.90 17.34
N ILE A 326 -13.99 -5.03 17.80
CA ILE A 326 -13.49 -5.06 19.20
C ILE A 326 -14.64 -4.84 20.20
N GLU A 327 -15.58 -3.97 19.86
CA GLU A 327 -16.75 -3.64 20.69
C GLU A 327 -17.92 -4.62 20.55
N ASP A 328 -17.76 -5.77 19.91
CA ASP A 328 -18.79 -6.77 19.63
C ASP A 328 -20.02 -6.24 18.83
N LYS A 329 -19.84 -5.15 18.09
CA LYS A 329 -20.91 -4.53 17.27
C LYS A 329 -20.95 -5.05 15.85
N VAL A 330 -19.86 -5.61 15.34
CA VAL A 330 -19.71 -6.08 13.96
C VAL A 330 -18.96 -7.39 13.95
N SER A 331 -19.53 -8.39 13.26
CA SER A 331 -18.84 -9.62 12.87
C SER A 331 -19.36 -10.04 11.50
N ARG A 332 -18.44 -10.30 10.55
CA ARG A 332 -18.77 -10.61 9.16
C ARG A 332 -17.97 -11.81 8.63
N PHE A 333 -17.46 -12.68 9.52
CA PHE A 333 -16.68 -13.84 9.09
C PHE A 333 -17.45 -14.77 8.16
N ASP A 334 -18.76 -14.93 8.38
CA ASP A 334 -19.62 -15.79 7.58
C ASP A 334 -20.04 -15.19 6.23
N GLU A 335 -19.95 -13.87 6.08
CA GLU A 335 -20.37 -13.18 4.85
C GLU A 335 -19.35 -13.33 3.72
N PHE A 336 -18.07 -13.59 4.04
CA PHE A 336 -16.96 -13.61 3.10
C PHE A 336 -16.33 -14.99 2.97
N ASN A 337 -17.17 -16.02 2.79
CA ASN A 337 -16.70 -17.40 2.62
C ASN A 337 -16.16 -17.69 1.20
N SER A 338 -16.50 -16.86 0.21
CA SER A 338 -15.95 -17.00 -1.14
C SER A 338 -14.48 -16.59 -1.19
N PRO A 339 -13.63 -17.29 -1.94
CA PRO A 339 -12.22 -16.92 -2.08
C PRO A 339 -12.06 -15.49 -2.61
N LEU A 340 -11.28 -14.69 -1.90
CA LEU A 340 -10.78 -13.41 -2.39
C LEU A 340 -9.41 -13.63 -3.02
N MET A 341 -9.04 -12.77 -3.98
CA MET A 341 -7.70 -12.80 -4.54
C MET A 341 -6.75 -12.02 -3.61
N HIS A 342 -5.57 -12.59 -3.35
CA HIS A 342 -4.55 -11.92 -2.54
C HIS A 342 -5.05 -11.52 -1.14
N GLU A 343 -5.67 -12.47 -0.44
CA GLU A 343 -6.32 -12.27 0.87
C GLU A 343 -5.36 -11.73 1.92
N GLU A 344 -4.12 -12.18 1.90
CA GLU A 344 -3.06 -11.83 2.84
C GLU A 344 -2.53 -10.39 2.69
N PHE A 345 -2.88 -9.71 1.62
CA PHE A 345 -2.51 -8.30 1.40
C PHE A 345 -3.65 -7.36 1.85
N VAL A 346 -3.78 -7.21 3.17
CA VAL A 346 -4.80 -6.36 3.83
C VAL A 346 -4.43 -4.89 3.83
#